data_ef7c54252bb2689f292e5ff8b919ec0a
#
_entry.id   ef7c54252bb2689f292e5ff8b919ec0a
#
_cell.length_a   1.000
_cell.length_b   1.000
_cell.length_c   1.000
_cell.angle_alpha   90.00
_cell.angle_beta   90.00
_cell.angle_gamma   90.00
#
_symmetry.space_group_name_H-M   'P 1'
#
loop_
_entity.id
_entity.type
_entity.pdbx_description
1 polymer ?
#
loop_
_entity_poly.entity_id
_entity_poly.type
_entity_poly.pdbx_seq_one_letter_code
_entity_poly.pdbx_strand_id
1 'polypeptide(L)'
;GFDYGYSIAQPNSLSIWEAQFGDFSNGAQIMLDQFISCGEDKWKVMSGLVILLPHGYEGQGAEHSSARMERYLQMCAKYNMEIVNCTTPSNFYHVLRRQLKRKYRKPLIVMTPKSLLRHPKCISSIDELSSGTFMDTIDDTIHTKNIKRIVLCSGKIYYELLQKREELNNEFVAIIRIEQLFPLNIDFIDKL
;
A
#
# COMPACT_ATOMS: atom_id res chain seq x y z
N GLY A 1 10.51 -14.21 -11.10
CA GLY A 1 10.49 -15.70 -11.08
C GLY A 1 11.36 -16.27 -10.00
N PHE A 2 12.60 -15.76 -9.86
CA PHE A 2 13.50 -16.17 -8.78
C PHE A 2 12.93 -15.85 -7.40
N ASP A 3 12.52 -14.62 -7.19
CA ASP A 3 11.99 -14.16 -5.89
C ASP A 3 10.68 -14.86 -5.52
N TYR A 4 9.83 -15.17 -6.49
CA TYR A 4 8.63 -16.00 -6.29
C TYR A 4 9.02 -17.39 -5.80
N GLY A 5 9.92 -18.08 -6.51
CA GLY A 5 10.40 -19.40 -6.12
C GLY A 5 11.09 -19.41 -4.75
N TYR A 6 11.91 -18.38 -4.47
CA TYR A 6 12.56 -18.22 -3.18
C TYR A 6 11.56 -18.04 -2.03
N SER A 7 10.53 -17.21 -2.24
CA SER A 7 9.48 -16.98 -1.21
C SER A 7 8.70 -18.26 -0.86
N ILE A 8 8.57 -19.18 -1.80
CA ILE A 8 7.94 -20.48 -1.58
C ILE A 8 8.89 -21.43 -0.85
N ALA A 9 10.16 -21.48 -1.27
CA ALA A 9 11.18 -22.36 -0.68
C ALA A 9 11.54 -21.91 0.76
N GLN A 10 11.43 -20.61 1.05
CA GLN A 10 11.76 -20.01 2.34
C GLN A 10 10.59 -19.19 2.89
N PRO A 11 9.48 -19.81 3.30
CA PRO A 11 8.25 -19.09 3.68
C PRO A 11 8.38 -18.25 4.96
N ASN A 12 9.46 -18.45 5.73
CA ASN A 12 9.76 -17.68 6.94
C ASN A 12 10.72 -16.48 6.68
N SER A 13 11.15 -16.30 5.44
CA SER A 13 11.96 -15.17 5.03
C SER A 13 11.10 -14.11 4.36
N LEU A 14 11.46 -12.84 4.55
CA LEU A 14 10.86 -11.73 3.84
C LEU A 14 11.56 -11.56 2.48
N SER A 15 10.92 -12.04 1.42
CA SER A 15 11.38 -11.83 0.06
C SER A 15 10.77 -10.55 -0.49
N ILE A 16 11.61 -9.62 -0.94
CA ILE A 16 11.17 -8.34 -1.50
C ILE A 16 11.78 -8.17 -2.87
N TRP A 17 10.95 -7.89 -3.86
CA TRP A 17 11.37 -7.44 -5.19
C TRP A 17 10.89 -6.01 -5.41
N GLU A 18 11.79 -5.12 -5.79
CA GLU A 18 11.47 -3.74 -6.11
C GLU A 18 11.69 -3.48 -7.61
N ALA A 19 10.69 -2.95 -8.29
CA ALA A 19 10.86 -2.42 -9.64
C ALA A 19 11.65 -1.10 -9.60
N GLN A 20 12.51 -0.85 -10.56
CA GLN A 20 13.20 0.45 -10.68
C GLN A 20 12.21 1.61 -10.72
N PHE A 21 11.14 1.47 -11.49
CA PHE A 21 9.89 2.23 -11.48
C PHE A 21 8.74 1.25 -11.63
N GLY A 22 7.61 1.52 -11.00
CA GLY A 22 6.47 0.61 -11.01
C GLY A 22 5.91 0.31 -12.41
N ASP A 23 6.03 1.24 -13.36
CA ASP A 23 5.61 1.02 -14.76
C ASP A 23 6.40 -0.13 -15.42
N PHE A 24 7.66 -0.32 -15.05
CA PHE A 24 8.49 -1.38 -15.61
C PHE A 24 8.18 -2.78 -15.06
N SER A 25 7.28 -2.89 -14.09
CA SER A 25 6.79 -4.20 -13.64
C SER A 25 6.09 -5.00 -14.73
N ASN A 26 5.67 -4.33 -15.82
CA ASN A 26 5.09 -4.97 -17.01
C ASN A 26 6.05 -5.98 -17.68
N GLY A 27 7.36 -5.83 -17.53
CA GLY A 27 8.34 -6.83 -17.98
C GLY A 27 8.22 -8.18 -17.24
N ALA A 28 7.58 -8.20 -16.05
CA ALA A 28 7.29 -9.39 -15.28
C ALA A 28 5.80 -9.79 -15.31
N GLN A 29 5.00 -9.22 -16.23
CA GLN A 29 3.55 -9.42 -16.25
C GLN A 29 3.15 -10.90 -16.32
N ILE A 30 3.88 -11.71 -17.07
CA ILE A 30 3.61 -13.13 -17.17
C ILE A 30 3.77 -13.85 -15.82
N MET A 31 4.73 -13.42 -15.00
CA MET A 31 4.92 -13.93 -13.65
C MET A 31 3.80 -13.48 -12.72
N LEU A 32 3.35 -12.24 -12.87
CA LEU A 32 2.22 -11.72 -12.11
C LEU A 32 0.94 -12.51 -12.42
N ASP A 33 0.60 -12.65 -13.71
CA ASP A 33 -0.65 -13.28 -14.15
C ASP A 33 -0.69 -14.78 -13.89
N GLN A 34 0.42 -15.50 -14.15
CA GLN A 34 0.42 -16.97 -14.18
C GLN A 34 0.88 -17.62 -12.89
N PHE A 35 1.59 -16.87 -12.01
CA PHE A 35 2.16 -17.43 -10.79
C PHE A 35 1.72 -16.66 -9.55
N ILE A 36 1.97 -15.37 -9.47
CA ILE A 36 1.78 -14.60 -8.25
C ILE A 36 0.28 -14.46 -7.92
N SER A 37 -0.54 -14.06 -8.88
CA SER A 37 -1.98 -13.84 -8.68
C SER A 37 -2.80 -15.11 -8.54
N CYS A 38 -2.34 -16.24 -9.10
CA CYS A 38 -3.14 -17.45 -9.22
C CYS A 38 -2.47 -18.74 -8.71
N GLY A 39 -1.25 -18.66 -8.20
CA GLY A 39 -0.49 -19.84 -7.75
C GLY A 39 -1.18 -20.61 -6.64
N GLU A 40 -1.86 -19.92 -5.73
CA GLU A 40 -2.64 -20.55 -4.66
C GLU A 40 -3.83 -21.36 -5.23
N ASP A 41 -4.55 -20.80 -6.20
CA ASP A 41 -5.70 -21.47 -6.79
C ASP A 41 -5.27 -22.66 -7.66
N LYS A 42 -4.26 -22.47 -8.50
CA LYS A 42 -3.75 -23.50 -9.41
C LYS A 42 -3.05 -24.67 -8.71
N TRP A 43 -2.18 -24.35 -7.75
CA TRP A 43 -1.24 -25.33 -7.19
C TRP A 43 -1.28 -25.43 -5.67
N LYS A 44 -2.16 -24.68 -5.01
CA LYS A 44 -2.24 -24.60 -3.54
C LYS A 44 -0.94 -24.11 -2.90
N VAL A 45 -0.21 -23.27 -3.63
CA VAL A 45 1.07 -22.70 -3.20
C VAL A 45 0.86 -21.24 -2.79
N MET A 46 1.18 -20.93 -1.55
CA MET A 46 1.12 -19.58 -1.02
C MET A 46 2.49 -18.91 -1.04
N SER A 47 2.60 -17.77 -1.69
CA SER A 47 3.81 -16.94 -1.73
C SER A 47 3.68 -15.76 -0.78
N GLY A 48 4.72 -15.49 0.01
CA GLY A 48 4.85 -14.28 0.83
C GLY A 48 5.63 -13.15 0.15
N LEU A 49 5.81 -13.21 -1.17
CA LEU A 49 6.57 -12.21 -1.91
C LEU A 49 5.97 -10.81 -1.73
N VAL A 50 6.83 -9.85 -1.44
CA VAL A 50 6.51 -8.42 -1.43
C VAL A 50 7.02 -7.80 -2.73
N ILE A 51 6.18 -7.03 -3.39
CA ILE A 51 6.51 -6.29 -4.60
C ILE A 51 6.39 -4.80 -4.29
N LEU A 52 7.50 -4.08 -4.36
CA LEU A 52 7.55 -2.63 -4.18
C LEU A 52 7.50 -1.96 -5.56
N LEU A 53 6.53 -1.08 -5.73
CA LEU A 53 6.26 -0.41 -7.00
C LEU A 53 6.33 1.12 -6.82
N PRO A 54 7.45 1.76 -7.16
CA PRO A 54 7.51 3.22 -7.22
C PRO A 54 6.39 3.77 -8.10
N HIS A 55 5.53 4.62 -7.50
CA HIS A 55 4.31 5.13 -8.11
C HIS A 55 4.07 6.56 -7.67
N GLY A 56 4.02 7.48 -8.63
CA GLY A 56 3.74 8.90 -8.38
C GLY A 56 4.18 9.75 -9.54
N TYR A 57 3.41 10.78 -9.84
CA TYR A 57 3.72 11.77 -10.87
C TYR A 57 4.72 12.79 -10.29
N GLU A 58 6.01 12.47 -10.37
CA GLU A 58 7.10 13.21 -9.71
C GLU A 58 8.04 13.92 -10.71
N GLY A 59 7.55 14.20 -11.93
CA GLY A 59 8.27 14.96 -12.94
C GLY A 59 9.35 14.20 -13.71
N GLN A 60 9.36 12.85 -13.66
CA GLN A 60 10.41 12.02 -14.27
C GLN A 60 9.99 11.37 -15.60
N GLY A 61 8.93 11.87 -16.24
CA GLY A 61 8.40 11.32 -17.49
C GLY A 61 7.23 10.35 -17.28
N ALA A 62 6.49 10.08 -18.37
CA ALA A 62 5.27 9.29 -18.32
C ALA A 62 5.54 7.82 -17.90
N GLU A 63 6.61 7.23 -18.43
CA GLU A 63 7.03 5.84 -18.17
C GLU A 63 7.57 5.60 -16.73
N HIS A 64 7.80 6.68 -15.98
CA HIS A 64 8.27 6.62 -14.59
C HIS A 64 7.19 7.02 -13.58
N SER A 65 5.98 7.30 -14.03
CA SER A 65 4.95 7.93 -13.21
C SER A 65 3.98 6.94 -12.60
N SER A 66 3.43 6.00 -13.36
CA SER A 66 2.38 5.09 -12.89
C SER A 66 2.85 3.65 -12.82
N ALA A 67 2.68 3.02 -11.66
CA ALA A 67 2.80 1.56 -11.50
C ALA A 67 1.59 0.80 -12.04
N ARG A 68 0.60 1.52 -12.59
CA ARG A 68 -0.65 0.96 -13.12
C ARG A 68 -1.38 0.12 -12.06
N MET A 69 -1.64 0.76 -10.93
CA MET A 69 -2.32 0.17 -9.77
C MET A 69 -3.61 -0.56 -10.15
N GLU A 70 -4.35 -0.02 -11.10
CA GLU A 70 -5.59 -0.58 -11.65
C GLU A 70 -5.42 -1.99 -12.22
N ARG A 71 -4.26 -2.32 -12.80
CA ARG A 71 -3.96 -3.67 -13.28
C ARG A 71 -3.84 -4.68 -12.15
N TYR A 72 -3.21 -4.28 -11.05
CA TYR A 72 -3.09 -5.12 -9.87
C TYR A 72 -4.46 -5.33 -9.20
N LEU A 73 -5.25 -4.26 -9.10
CA LEU A 73 -6.61 -4.35 -8.57
C LEU A 73 -7.51 -5.26 -9.41
N GLN A 74 -7.36 -5.24 -10.75
CA GLN A 74 -8.09 -6.15 -11.65
C GLN A 74 -7.73 -7.63 -11.48
N MET A 75 -6.50 -7.91 -11.02
CA MET A 75 -6.07 -9.29 -10.74
C MET A 75 -6.55 -9.80 -9.37
N CYS A 76 -7.14 -8.94 -8.55
CA CYS A 76 -7.62 -9.29 -7.22
C CYS A 76 -8.91 -10.11 -7.27
N ALA A 77 -8.88 -11.29 -6.67
CA ALA A 77 -10.05 -12.16 -6.53
C ALA A 77 -9.86 -13.12 -5.36
N LYS A 78 -10.92 -13.38 -4.59
CA LYS A 78 -10.90 -14.39 -3.51
C LYS A 78 -9.73 -14.20 -2.51
N TYR A 79 -9.36 -12.95 -2.23
CA TYR A 79 -8.25 -12.62 -1.32
C TYR A 79 -6.90 -13.24 -1.74
N ASN A 80 -6.64 -13.33 -3.05
CA ASN A 80 -5.43 -13.96 -3.61
C ASN A 80 -4.15 -13.15 -3.34
N MET A 81 -4.24 -11.84 -3.16
CA MET A 81 -3.12 -10.94 -2.86
C MET A 81 -3.59 -9.76 -2.01
N GLU A 82 -2.68 -8.90 -1.62
CA GLU A 82 -2.99 -7.63 -0.95
C GLU A 82 -2.34 -6.46 -1.67
N ILE A 83 -3.05 -5.33 -1.72
CA ILE A 83 -2.56 -4.10 -2.35
C ILE A 83 -2.65 -2.98 -1.33
N VAL A 84 -1.51 -2.33 -1.08
CA VAL A 84 -1.40 -1.25 -0.11
C VAL A 84 -0.68 -0.02 -0.71
N ASN A 85 -0.99 1.13 -0.15
CA ASN A 85 -0.39 2.41 -0.51
C ASN A 85 -0.18 3.24 0.76
N CYS A 86 0.89 2.88 1.51
CA CYS A 86 1.16 3.43 2.83
C CYS A 86 1.56 4.91 2.78
N THR A 87 1.01 5.70 3.69
CA THR A 87 1.32 7.14 3.80
C THR A 87 2.29 7.46 4.93
N THR A 88 2.56 6.55 5.88
CA THR A 88 3.48 6.78 6.99
C THR A 88 4.57 5.72 7.07
N PRO A 89 5.77 6.05 7.59
CA PRO A 89 6.84 5.07 7.84
C PRO A 89 6.42 3.94 8.76
N SER A 90 5.67 4.24 9.83
CA SER A 90 5.18 3.23 10.77
C SER A 90 4.24 2.23 10.09
N ASN A 91 3.32 2.71 9.28
CA ASN A 91 2.39 1.83 8.58
C ASN A 91 3.08 0.97 7.52
N PHE A 92 4.07 1.53 6.81
CA PHE A 92 4.93 0.77 5.89
C PHE A 92 5.74 -0.31 6.62
N TYR A 93 6.34 0.03 7.77
CA TYR A 93 7.03 -0.95 8.60
C TYR A 93 6.11 -2.08 9.07
N HIS A 94 4.92 -1.72 9.56
CA HIS A 94 3.98 -2.69 10.10
C HIS A 94 3.37 -3.60 9.04
N VAL A 95 3.19 -3.14 7.80
CA VAL A 95 2.72 -4.03 6.72
C VAL A 95 3.77 -5.09 6.37
N LEU A 96 5.06 -4.73 6.36
CA LEU A 96 6.15 -5.68 6.15
C LEU A 96 6.29 -6.66 7.33
N ARG A 97 6.15 -6.14 8.56
CA ARG A 97 6.13 -6.97 9.76
C ARG A 97 4.94 -7.94 9.75
N ARG A 98 3.76 -7.47 9.37
CA ARG A 98 2.55 -8.28 9.22
C ARG A 98 2.77 -9.43 8.24
N GLN A 99 3.47 -9.19 7.12
CA GLN A 99 3.75 -10.19 6.09
C GLN A 99 4.48 -11.42 6.64
N LEU A 100 5.40 -11.24 7.59
CA LEU A 100 6.11 -12.34 8.25
C LEU A 100 5.35 -12.96 9.42
N LYS A 101 4.57 -12.18 10.16
CA LYS A 101 3.92 -12.64 11.41
C LYS A 101 2.62 -13.41 11.20
N ARG A 102 2.02 -13.32 10.02
CA ARG A 102 0.81 -14.05 9.68
C ARG A 102 1.03 -15.56 9.64
N LYS A 103 -0.01 -16.32 9.97
CA LYS A 103 -0.02 -17.79 9.89
C LYS A 103 -0.14 -18.32 8.45
N TYR A 104 -0.44 -17.44 7.51
CA TYR A 104 -0.56 -17.73 6.08
C TYR A 104 0.29 -16.77 5.26
N ARG A 105 0.47 -17.04 3.99
CA ARG A 105 1.21 -16.19 3.06
C ARG A 105 0.30 -15.73 1.93
N LYS A 106 0.37 -14.46 1.59
CA LYS A 106 -0.25 -13.85 0.41
C LYS A 106 0.74 -12.88 -0.22
N PRO A 107 0.81 -12.78 -1.54
CA PRO A 107 1.59 -11.73 -2.19
C PRO A 107 1.12 -10.35 -1.73
N LEU A 108 2.08 -9.47 -1.47
CA LEU A 108 1.84 -8.10 -1.04
C LEU A 108 2.38 -7.13 -2.08
N ILE A 109 1.51 -6.31 -2.65
CA ILE A 109 1.86 -5.25 -3.60
C ILE A 109 1.83 -3.93 -2.85
N VAL A 110 2.95 -3.21 -2.86
CA VAL A 110 3.09 -1.93 -2.16
C VAL A 110 3.41 -0.82 -3.15
N MET A 111 2.56 0.18 -3.22
CA MET A 111 2.85 1.42 -3.94
C MET A 111 3.82 2.26 -3.13
N THR A 112 4.96 2.64 -3.72
CA THR A 112 6.07 3.29 -3.02
C THR A 112 6.49 4.59 -3.70
N PRO A 113 5.76 5.70 -3.52
CA PRO A 113 6.16 6.98 -4.09
C PRO A 113 7.49 7.44 -3.49
N LYS A 114 8.48 7.75 -4.35
CA LYS A 114 9.85 8.08 -3.93
C LYS A 114 9.93 9.39 -3.15
N SER A 115 9.04 10.35 -3.44
CA SER A 115 8.99 11.64 -2.73
C SER A 115 8.72 11.50 -1.24
N LEU A 116 7.96 10.50 -0.81
CA LEU A 116 7.66 10.28 0.60
C LEU A 116 8.89 9.88 1.43
N LEU A 117 9.92 9.33 0.81
CA LEU A 117 11.19 8.99 1.52
C LEU A 117 11.88 10.23 2.13
N ARG A 118 11.58 11.42 1.63
CA ARG A 118 12.19 12.69 2.08
C ARG A 118 11.17 13.76 2.42
N HIS A 119 9.89 13.40 2.46
CA HIS A 119 8.83 14.37 2.73
C HIS A 119 8.82 14.76 4.21
N PRO A 120 8.91 16.07 4.57
CA PRO A 120 9.11 16.51 5.94
C PRO A 120 7.97 16.16 6.89
N LYS A 121 6.75 15.97 6.38
CA LYS A 121 5.59 15.54 7.16
C LYS A 121 5.38 14.01 7.16
N CYS A 122 6.14 13.26 6.36
CA CYS A 122 6.06 11.79 6.31
C CYS A 122 7.02 11.20 7.36
N ILE A 123 6.68 11.36 8.61
CA ILE A 123 7.46 10.91 9.76
C ILE A 123 6.60 10.06 10.68
N SER A 124 7.23 9.27 11.53
CA SER A 124 6.58 8.46 12.56
C SER A 124 7.41 8.48 13.84
N SER A 125 6.74 8.41 14.97
CA SER A 125 7.41 8.29 16.26
C SER A 125 7.98 6.88 16.49
N ILE A 126 8.92 6.74 17.43
CA ILE A 126 9.44 5.44 17.84
C ILE A 126 8.33 4.59 18.48
N ASP A 127 7.41 5.21 19.20
CA ASP A 127 6.29 4.51 19.83
C ASP A 127 5.35 3.91 18.80
N GLU A 128 5.05 4.62 17.69
CA GLU A 128 4.28 4.07 16.58
C GLU A 128 4.96 2.85 15.94
N LEU A 129 6.29 2.82 15.88
CA LEU A 129 7.06 1.69 15.35
C LEU A 129 7.13 0.52 16.33
N SER A 130 7.26 0.79 17.64
CA SER A 130 7.49 -0.25 18.65
C SER A 130 6.21 -0.94 19.10
N SER A 131 5.11 -0.20 19.27
CA SER A 131 3.85 -0.69 19.83
C SER A 131 2.66 -0.66 18.86
N GLY A 132 2.83 -0.09 17.66
CA GLY A 132 1.79 0.01 16.65
C GLY A 132 1.50 -1.31 15.90
N THR A 133 0.51 -1.25 15.05
CA THR A 133 0.13 -2.32 14.11
C THR A 133 -0.18 -1.70 12.75
N PHE A 134 -0.28 -2.52 11.71
CA PHE A 134 -0.73 -2.03 10.41
C PHE A 134 -2.20 -1.59 10.48
N MET A 135 -2.46 -0.40 10.00
CA MET A 135 -3.80 0.19 9.85
C MET A 135 -4.18 0.18 8.37
N ASP A 136 -5.25 -0.51 8.02
CA ASP A 136 -5.76 -0.57 6.63
C ASP A 136 -6.45 0.74 6.22
N THR A 137 -6.91 1.49 7.20
CA THR A 137 -7.47 2.83 7.06
C THR A 137 -6.98 3.68 8.22
N ILE A 138 -6.60 4.92 7.95
CA ILE A 138 -6.19 5.89 8.98
C ILE A 138 -7.17 7.05 8.96
N ASP A 139 -7.83 7.24 10.09
CA ASP A 139 -8.78 8.33 10.31
C ASP A 139 -8.06 9.69 10.42
N ASP A 140 -8.82 10.76 10.35
CA ASP A 140 -8.30 12.11 10.54
C ASP A 140 -8.00 12.39 12.01
N THR A 141 -7.08 13.30 12.25
CA THR A 141 -6.75 13.82 13.59
C THR A 141 -7.62 14.99 14.02
N ILE A 142 -8.51 15.48 13.16
CA ILE A 142 -9.44 16.55 13.51
C ILE A 142 -10.56 16.01 14.41
N HIS A 143 -10.69 16.57 15.60
CA HIS A 143 -11.71 16.20 16.58
C HIS A 143 -12.86 17.23 16.68
N THR A 144 -13.27 17.83 15.57
CA THR A 144 -14.43 18.72 15.57
C THR A 144 -15.73 17.96 15.33
N LYS A 145 -16.81 18.37 16.04
CA LYS A 145 -18.15 17.83 15.81
C LYS A 145 -18.85 18.40 14.55
N ASN A 146 -18.18 19.30 13.85
CA ASN A 146 -18.77 20.06 12.74
C ASN A 146 -18.21 19.63 11.37
N ILE A 147 -17.80 18.37 11.20
CA ILE A 147 -17.37 17.89 9.88
C ILE A 147 -18.52 18.00 8.89
N LYS A 148 -18.30 18.68 7.78
CA LYS A 148 -19.27 18.88 6.68
C LYS A 148 -18.91 18.06 5.45
N ARG A 149 -17.67 17.59 5.35
CA ARG A 149 -17.19 16.81 4.21
C ARG A 149 -16.12 15.81 4.66
N ILE A 150 -16.23 14.61 4.17
CA ILE A 150 -15.22 13.57 4.29
C ILE A 150 -14.56 13.40 2.91
N VAL A 151 -13.24 13.39 2.88
CA VAL A 151 -12.42 13.13 1.69
C VAL A 151 -11.68 11.82 1.91
N LEU A 152 -12.01 10.81 1.13
CA LEU A 152 -11.26 9.56 1.10
C LEU A 152 -10.12 9.69 0.10
N CYS A 153 -8.90 9.34 0.50
CA CYS A 153 -7.73 9.39 -0.38
C CYS A 153 -6.80 8.21 -0.12
N SER A 154 -5.86 7.98 -1.02
CA SER A 154 -4.84 6.94 -0.89
C SER A 154 -3.48 7.46 -1.36
N GLY A 155 -2.42 7.15 -0.62
CA GLY A 155 -1.06 7.50 -0.95
C GLY A 155 -0.72 8.98 -0.81
N LYS A 156 0.28 9.43 -1.55
CA LYS A 156 0.93 10.74 -1.36
C LYS A 156 0.02 11.97 -1.50
N ILE A 157 -1.09 11.87 -2.23
CA ILE A 157 -2.07 12.97 -2.37
C ILE A 157 -2.59 13.46 -1.00
N TYR A 158 -2.54 12.61 0.02
CA TYR A 158 -2.87 12.99 1.40
C TYR A 158 -2.12 14.24 1.84
N TYR A 159 -0.83 14.33 1.54
CA TYR A 159 0.00 15.44 1.99
C TYR A 159 -0.33 16.76 1.27
N GLU A 160 -0.73 16.68 0.00
CA GLU A 160 -1.19 17.86 -0.75
C GLU A 160 -2.56 18.35 -0.22
N LEU A 161 -3.47 17.41 0.06
CA LEU A 161 -4.77 17.70 0.67
C LEU A 161 -4.60 18.30 2.07
N LEU A 162 -3.71 17.74 2.88
CA LEU A 162 -3.39 18.24 4.22
C LEU A 162 -2.85 19.66 4.16
N GLN A 163 -1.87 19.91 3.28
CA GLN A 163 -1.31 21.24 3.08
C GLN A 163 -2.39 22.24 2.65
N LYS A 164 -3.24 21.85 1.69
CA LYS A 164 -4.30 22.74 1.22
C LYS A 164 -5.34 23.04 2.29
N ARG A 165 -5.68 22.07 3.11
CA ARG A 165 -6.56 22.26 4.27
C ARG A 165 -5.98 23.24 5.27
N GLU A 166 -4.69 23.12 5.59
CA GLU A 166 -3.97 24.05 6.49
C GLU A 166 -3.94 25.48 5.94
N GLU A 167 -3.59 25.65 4.65
CA GLU A 167 -3.59 26.96 3.97
C GLU A 167 -4.95 27.66 4.04
N LEU A 168 -6.03 26.89 3.94
CA LEU A 168 -7.39 27.41 3.97
C LEU A 168 -7.96 27.54 5.39
N ASN A 169 -7.23 27.11 6.42
CA ASN A 169 -7.70 27.01 7.80
C ASN A 169 -9.07 26.32 7.90
N ASN A 170 -9.26 25.23 7.14
CA ASN A 170 -10.56 24.56 6.98
C ASN A 170 -10.67 23.36 7.92
N GLU A 171 -11.34 23.53 9.05
CA GLU A 171 -11.59 22.48 10.05
C GLU A 171 -12.88 21.65 9.77
N PHE A 172 -13.59 21.92 8.68
CA PHE A 172 -14.84 21.25 8.34
C PHE A 172 -14.67 20.06 7.37
N VAL A 173 -13.42 19.79 6.97
CA VAL A 173 -13.09 18.70 6.02
C VAL A 173 -12.20 17.68 6.72
N ALA A 174 -12.72 16.47 6.90
CA ALA A 174 -11.93 15.32 7.35
C ALA A 174 -11.26 14.61 6.15
N ILE A 175 -9.99 14.23 6.31
CA ILE A 175 -9.22 13.52 5.28
C ILE A 175 -8.88 12.13 5.81
N ILE A 176 -9.53 11.11 5.28
CA ILE A 176 -9.35 9.72 5.68
C ILE A 176 -8.48 9.01 4.65
N ARG A 177 -7.47 8.28 5.12
CA ARG A 177 -6.51 7.58 4.27
C ARG A 177 -6.86 6.10 4.15
N ILE A 178 -7.10 5.65 2.93
CA ILE A 178 -7.23 4.23 2.61
C ILE A 178 -5.84 3.70 2.31
N GLU A 179 -5.24 3.03 3.28
CA GLU A 179 -3.88 2.48 3.19
C GLU A 179 -3.87 1.11 2.51
N GLN A 180 -4.91 0.29 2.74
CA GLN A 180 -5.09 -0.98 2.06
C GLN A 180 -6.24 -0.90 1.06
N LEU A 181 -5.90 -1.03 -0.22
CA LEU A 181 -6.84 -0.94 -1.33
C LEU A 181 -7.53 -2.29 -1.60
N PHE A 182 -6.82 -3.40 -1.33
CA PHE A 182 -7.41 -4.73 -1.39
C PHE A 182 -6.77 -5.67 -0.33
N PRO A 183 -7.58 -6.44 0.40
CA PRO A 183 -9.03 -6.26 0.55
C PRO A 183 -9.37 -4.92 1.21
N LEU A 184 -10.42 -4.27 0.73
CA LEU A 184 -10.89 -3.00 1.28
C LEU A 184 -11.65 -3.25 2.58
N ASN A 185 -11.42 -2.41 3.59
CA ASN A 185 -12.18 -2.43 4.85
C ASN A 185 -13.52 -1.70 4.67
N ILE A 186 -14.51 -2.43 4.15
CA ILE A 186 -15.85 -1.91 3.92
C ILE A 186 -16.53 -1.56 5.24
N ASP A 187 -16.33 -2.37 6.28
CA ASP A 187 -16.95 -2.14 7.60
C ASP A 187 -16.53 -0.81 8.25
N PHE A 188 -15.34 -0.32 7.93
CA PHE A 188 -14.90 1.00 8.38
C PHE A 188 -15.60 2.10 7.56
N ILE A 189 -15.65 1.93 6.24
CA ILE A 189 -16.25 2.93 5.33
C ILE A 189 -17.74 3.10 5.61
N ASP A 190 -18.44 2.01 5.89
CA ASP A 190 -19.89 2.04 6.20
C ASP A 190 -20.22 2.73 7.54
N LYS A 191 -19.22 2.99 8.38
CA LYS A 191 -19.38 3.69 9.68
C LYS A 191 -19.05 5.18 9.62
N LEU A 192 -18.55 5.68 8.49
CA LEU A 192 -18.25 7.10 8.27
C LEU A 192 -19.51 7.90 8.03
#